data_51ef71d334731d3a980108f77c9e5001
#
_entry.id   51ef71d334731d3a980108f77c9e5001
#
_cell.length_a   1.000
_cell.length_b   1.000
_cell.length_c   1.000
_cell.angle_alpha   90.00
_cell.angle_beta   90.00
_cell.angle_gamma   90.00
#
_symmetry.space_group_name_H-M   'P 1'
#
loop_
_entity.id
_entity.type
_entity.pdbx_description
1 polymer ?
#
loop_
_entity_poly.entity_id
_entity_poly.type
_entity_poly.pdbx_seq_one_letter_code
_entity_poly.pdbx_strand_id
1 'polypeptide(L)'
;GMHLDYFDGGAPTMPGAKLAHRVKIFINLDSEPRRWRTSFDLPGVLAKCREQLPTEMPDDLNVVNNVIDKVGVLKNLPFHNLAYPTMSAVICNGEAVAHEVIYGQRTVGAEFMCYQHDMLDPTKHTHHCIRQWLKQSGYAIAADAAAVAKRYEQMKGSYALIQEARLGK
;
A
#
# COMPACT_ATOMS: atom_id res chain seq x y z
N GLY A 1 9.63 8.67 -3.13
CA GLY A 1 9.52 7.68 -4.21
C GLY A 1 8.18 7.00 -4.22
N MET A 2 7.95 6.15 -5.23
CA MET A 2 6.73 5.34 -5.37
C MET A 2 6.53 4.46 -4.13
N HIS A 3 5.35 4.49 -3.53
CA HIS A 3 5.01 3.74 -2.31
C HIS A 3 3.52 3.43 -2.24
N LEU A 4 3.19 2.52 -1.35
CA LEU A 4 1.84 2.32 -0.82
C LEU A 4 1.86 2.84 0.62
N ASP A 5 0.81 3.53 1.03
CA ASP A 5 0.73 4.00 2.42
C ASP A 5 0.61 2.82 3.38
N TYR A 6 1.28 2.92 4.52
CA TYR A 6 1.15 2.00 5.64
C TYR A 6 1.47 2.72 6.96
N PHE A 7 1.08 2.16 8.06
CA PHE A 7 1.47 2.67 9.37
C PHE A 7 2.89 2.21 9.69
N ASP A 8 3.86 3.14 9.62
CA ASP A 8 5.27 2.85 9.87
C ASP A 8 5.52 2.52 11.34
N GLY A 9 5.74 1.24 11.63
CA GLY A 9 6.31 0.73 12.89
C GLY A 9 5.62 1.12 14.20
N GLY A 10 4.72 2.06 14.18
CA GLY A 10 3.95 2.54 15.32
C GLY A 10 2.58 1.88 15.37
N ALA A 11 2.15 1.46 16.55
CA ALA A 11 0.74 1.14 16.73
C ALA A 11 -0.07 2.39 16.35
N PRO A 12 -1.13 2.25 15.54
CA PRO A 12 -2.03 3.37 15.28
C PRO A 12 -2.51 3.93 16.60
N THR A 13 -2.50 5.25 16.75
CA THR A 13 -2.94 5.91 17.98
C THR A 13 -4.42 5.70 18.27
N MET A 14 -5.18 5.27 17.26
CA MET A 14 -6.62 4.97 17.39
C MET A 14 -6.83 3.45 17.52
N PRO A 15 -7.62 2.99 18.50
CA PRO A 15 -7.99 1.59 18.63
C PRO A 15 -8.62 1.05 17.33
N GLY A 16 -8.14 -0.10 16.85
CA GLY A 16 -8.66 -0.73 15.63
C GLY A 16 -8.22 -0.10 14.32
N ALA A 17 -7.42 0.96 14.32
CA ALA A 17 -6.98 1.65 13.10
C ALA A 17 -6.24 0.75 12.12
N LYS A 18 -5.59 -0.31 12.59
CA LYS A 18 -4.95 -1.33 11.74
C LYS A 18 -5.93 -2.11 10.85
N LEU A 19 -7.22 -2.09 11.17
CA LEU A 19 -8.29 -2.73 10.41
C LEU A 19 -9.11 -1.72 9.59
N ALA A 20 -8.77 -0.42 9.68
CA ALA A 20 -9.37 0.61 8.87
C ALA A 20 -8.55 0.85 7.60
N HIS A 21 -9.18 1.31 6.55
CA HIS A 21 -8.45 1.93 5.46
C HIS A 21 -8.54 3.46 5.55
N ARG A 22 -7.52 4.13 5.01
CA ARG A 22 -7.47 5.59 4.99
C ARG A 22 -8.00 6.13 3.68
N VAL A 23 -8.94 7.05 3.80
CA VAL A 23 -9.37 7.89 2.68
C VAL A 23 -8.74 9.25 2.87
N LYS A 24 -7.98 9.71 1.89
CA LYS A 24 -7.31 11.02 1.91
C LYS A 24 -7.97 11.94 0.91
N ILE A 25 -8.18 13.18 1.32
CA ILE A 25 -8.65 14.27 0.46
C ILE A 25 -7.56 15.32 0.46
N PHE A 26 -7.12 15.73 -0.72
CA PHE A 26 -6.16 16.82 -0.90
C PHE A 26 -6.73 17.88 -1.81
N ILE A 27 -6.59 19.14 -1.41
CA ILE A 27 -6.93 20.31 -2.23
C ILE A 27 -5.64 21.00 -2.60
N ASN A 28 -5.39 21.18 -3.90
CA ASN A 28 -4.22 21.90 -4.39
C ASN A 28 -4.45 23.42 -4.24
N LEU A 29 -3.63 24.07 -3.43
CA LEU A 29 -3.65 25.53 -3.21
C LEU A 29 -2.48 26.24 -3.91
N ASP A 30 -1.66 25.51 -4.67
CA ASP A 30 -0.59 26.11 -5.47
C ASP A 30 -1.16 26.86 -6.69
N SER A 31 -0.40 27.83 -7.19
CA SER A 31 -0.65 28.44 -8.49
C SER A 31 -0.39 27.49 -9.67
N GLU A 32 0.42 26.45 -9.43
CA GLU A 32 0.79 25.43 -10.39
C GLU A 32 0.06 24.12 -10.14
N PRO A 33 -0.15 23.29 -11.17
CA PRO A 33 -0.73 21.98 -10.99
C PRO A 33 0.13 21.11 -10.08
N ARG A 34 -0.50 20.47 -9.10
CA ARG A 34 0.14 19.42 -8.28
C ARG A 34 0.35 18.18 -9.13
N ARG A 35 1.56 17.66 -9.15
CA ARG A 35 1.94 16.51 -10.00
C ARG A 35 2.18 15.28 -9.17
N TRP A 36 1.54 14.20 -9.58
CA TRP A 36 1.69 12.87 -8.99
C TRP A 36 2.09 11.87 -10.06
N ARG A 37 2.63 10.75 -9.61
CA ARG A 37 2.69 9.49 -10.37
C ARG A 37 1.85 8.47 -9.66
N THR A 38 1.13 7.67 -10.43
CA THR A 38 0.41 6.50 -9.93
C THR A 38 0.82 5.28 -10.76
N SER A 39 0.82 4.13 -10.11
CA SER A 39 1.07 2.86 -10.76
C SER A 39 -0.14 1.94 -10.57
N PHE A 40 0.08 0.66 -10.39
CA PHE A 40 -0.99 -0.31 -10.19
C PHE A 40 -1.64 -0.15 -8.81
N ASP A 41 -2.87 -0.63 -8.70
CA ASP A 41 -3.49 -0.92 -7.42
C ASP A 41 -2.76 -2.09 -6.72
N LEU A 42 -3.04 -2.31 -5.46
CA LEU A 42 -2.35 -3.33 -4.67
C LEU A 42 -2.46 -4.74 -5.28
N PRO A 43 -3.63 -5.23 -5.74
CA PRO A 43 -3.71 -6.48 -6.47
C PRO A 43 -2.84 -6.52 -7.73
N GLY A 44 -2.82 -5.42 -8.49
CA GLY A 44 -1.98 -5.29 -9.68
C GLY A 44 -0.48 -5.31 -9.36
N VAL A 45 -0.06 -4.63 -8.28
CA VAL A 45 1.33 -4.68 -7.79
C VAL A 45 1.71 -6.11 -7.43
N LEU A 46 0.89 -6.81 -6.65
CA LEU A 46 1.13 -8.19 -6.25
C LEU A 46 1.20 -9.14 -7.46
N ALA A 47 0.30 -8.96 -8.43
CA ALA A 47 0.31 -9.76 -9.66
C ALA A 47 1.59 -9.57 -10.48
N LYS A 48 2.07 -8.33 -10.62
CA LYS A 48 3.28 -7.99 -11.37
C LYS A 48 4.57 -8.47 -10.70
N CYS A 49 4.55 -8.57 -9.39
CA CYS A 49 5.74 -8.88 -8.59
C CYS A 49 5.67 -10.25 -7.92
N ARG A 50 4.75 -11.11 -8.37
CA ARG A 50 4.48 -12.40 -7.73
C ARG A 50 5.72 -13.26 -7.51
N GLU A 51 6.61 -13.28 -8.49
CA GLU A 51 7.84 -14.08 -8.42
C GLU A 51 8.86 -13.53 -7.41
N GLN A 52 8.79 -12.22 -7.14
CA GLN A 52 9.68 -11.53 -6.19
C GLN A 52 9.12 -11.54 -4.77
N LEU A 53 7.82 -11.81 -4.60
CA LEU A 53 7.17 -11.84 -3.31
C LEU A 53 7.25 -13.24 -2.68
N PRO A 54 7.19 -13.34 -1.35
CA PRO A 54 7.13 -14.63 -0.68
C PRO A 54 5.87 -15.40 -1.05
N THR A 55 5.91 -16.71 -0.90
CA THR A 55 4.76 -17.58 -1.15
C THR A 55 3.69 -17.49 -0.05
N GLU A 56 4.09 -17.03 1.12
CA GLU A 56 3.22 -16.80 2.27
C GLU A 56 3.11 -15.31 2.54
N MET A 57 1.90 -14.77 2.56
CA MET A 57 1.61 -13.37 2.78
C MET A 57 0.66 -13.20 3.97
N PRO A 58 0.84 -12.16 4.80
CA PRO A 58 -0.11 -11.84 5.86
C PRO A 58 -1.41 -11.29 5.26
N ASP A 59 -2.50 -11.40 5.98
CA ASP A 59 -3.77 -10.77 5.62
C ASP A 59 -3.97 -9.37 6.23
N ASP A 60 -2.88 -8.82 6.77
CA ASP A 60 -2.81 -7.45 7.28
C ASP A 60 -2.25 -6.53 6.19
N LEU A 61 -3.08 -5.58 5.73
CA LEU A 61 -2.73 -4.68 4.64
C LEU A 61 -1.48 -3.84 4.94
N ASN A 62 -1.29 -3.40 6.17
CA ASN A 62 -0.12 -2.61 6.54
C ASN A 62 1.16 -3.44 6.43
N VAL A 63 1.11 -4.70 6.86
CA VAL A 63 2.25 -5.62 6.73
C VAL A 63 2.52 -5.93 5.27
N VAL A 64 1.48 -6.16 4.45
CA VAL A 64 1.61 -6.39 3.00
C VAL A 64 2.29 -5.21 2.33
N ASN A 65 1.81 -3.98 2.57
CA ASN A 65 2.38 -2.78 1.97
C ASN A 65 3.83 -2.54 2.41
N ASN A 66 4.13 -2.76 3.68
CA ASN A 66 5.49 -2.65 4.20
C ASN A 66 6.44 -3.69 3.57
N VAL A 67 5.97 -4.93 3.39
CA VAL A 67 6.75 -5.98 2.69
C VAL A 67 7.06 -5.54 1.26
N ILE A 68 6.05 -5.08 0.51
CA ILE A 68 6.21 -4.61 -0.88
C ILE A 68 7.23 -3.47 -0.96
N ASP A 69 7.15 -2.49 -0.06
CA ASP A 69 8.07 -1.36 -0.03
C ASP A 69 9.51 -1.81 0.27
N LYS A 70 9.68 -2.65 1.28
CA LYS A 70 11.00 -3.15 1.69
C LYS A 70 11.68 -4.02 0.65
N VAL A 71 10.93 -4.81 -0.11
CA VAL A 71 11.51 -5.58 -1.22
C VAL A 71 11.84 -4.71 -2.43
N GLY A 72 11.37 -3.46 -2.47
CA GLY A 72 11.69 -2.48 -3.49
C GLY A 72 11.05 -2.74 -4.85
N VAL A 73 9.99 -3.54 -4.94
CA VAL A 73 9.32 -3.89 -6.20
C VAL A 73 8.72 -2.68 -6.90
N LEU A 74 8.32 -1.65 -6.15
CA LEU A 74 7.68 -0.46 -6.67
C LEU A 74 8.59 0.42 -7.54
N LYS A 75 9.92 0.30 -7.37
CA LYS A 75 10.91 1.16 -8.06
C LYS A 75 10.91 0.99 -9.57
N ASN A 76 10.54 -0.18 -10.06
CA ASN A 76 10.62 -0.56 -11.48
C ASN A 76 9.25 -0.74 -12.14
N LEU A 77 8.17 -0.37 -11.46
CA LEU A 77 6.83 -0.45 -12.06
C LEU A 77 6.59 0.71 -13.01
N PRO A 78 5.88 0.49 -14.12
CA PRO A 78 5.42 1.57 -14.98
C PRO A 78 4.44 2.47 -14.22
N PHE A 79 4.40 3.75 -14.60
CA PHE A 79 3.57 4.74 -13.92
C PHE A 79 2.87 5.66 -14.92
N HIS A 80 1.80 6.28 -14.45
CA HIS A 80 1.09 7.35 -15.13
C HIS A 80 1.34 8.67 -14.40
N ASN A 81 1.57 9.74 -15.16
CA ASN A 81 1.66 11.08 -14.63
C ASN A 81 0.25 11.68 -14.52
N LEU A 82 -0.07 12.21 -13.37
CA LEU A 82 -1.30 12.93 -13.10
C LEU A 82 -0.98 14.38 -12.74
N ALA A 83 -1.81 15.30 -13.20
CA ALA A 83 -1.69 16.70 -12.86
C ALA A 83 -3.05 17.20 -12.33
N TYR A 84 -3.05 17.74 -11.13
CA TYR A 84 -4.23 18.28 -10.48
C TYR A 84 -4.19 19.81 -10.53
N PRO A 85 -5.13 20.47 -11.25
CA PRO A 85 -5.15 21.92 -11.35
C PRO A 85 -5.26 22.61 -9.98
N THR A 86 -4.95 23.90 -9.96
CA THR A 86 -5.20 24.76 -8.80
C THR A 86 -6.66 24.66 -8.37
N MET A 87 -6.91 24.64 -7.08
CA MET A 87 -8.23 24.52 -6.45
C MET A 87 -8.99 23.22 -6.78
N SER A 88 -8.34 22.24 -7.40
CA SER A 88 -8.94 20.93 -7.55
C SER A 88 -8.74 20.08 -6.29
N ALA A 89 -9.68 19.19 -6.03
CA ALA A 89 -9.61 18.20 -4.98
C ALA A 89 -9.35 16.81 -5.56
N VAL A 90 -8.54 16.04 -4.84
CA VAL A 90 -8.30 14.62 -5.10
C VAL A 90 -8.73 13.81 -3.89
N ILE A 91 -9.47 12.74 -4.13
CA ILE A 91 -9.81 11.74 -3.12
C ILE A 91 -9.06 10.46 -3.49
N CYS A 92 -8.29 9.92 -2.57
CA CYS A 92 -7.51 8.71 -2.81
C CYS A 92 -7.46 7.79 -1.60
N ASN A 93 -7.25 6.51 -1.89
CA ASN A 93 -6.84 5.50 -0.91
C ASN A 93 -5.38 5.11 -1.20
N GLY A 94 -4.45 5.76 -0.51
CA GLY A 94 -3.02 5.56 -0.73
C GLY A 94 -2.50 4.18 -0.27
N GLU A 95 -3.27 3.44 0.52
CA GLU A 95 -2.94 2.07 0.91
C GLU A 95 -3.22 1.07 -0.22
N ALA A 96 -4.11 1.43 -1.14
CA ALA A 96 -4.58 0.54 -2.19
C ALA A 96 -3.97 0.82 -3.57
N VAL A 97 -3.33 1.97 -3.77
CA VAL A 97 -2.75 2.37 -5.07
C VAL A 97 -1.33 2.88 -4.88
N ALA A 98 -0.39 2.30 -5.62
CA ALA A 98 0.99 2.77 -5.61
C ALA A 98 1.09 4.17 -6.20
N HIS A 99 1.67 5.10 -5.46
CA HIS A 99 1.72 6.50 -5.83
C HIS A 99 2.97 7.22 -5.32
N GLU A 100 3.24 8.37 -5.90
CA GLU A 100 4.28 9.29 -5.43
C GLU A 100 3.91 10.73 -5.78
N VAL A 101 4.26 11.67 -4.90
CA VAL A 101 4.14 13.10 -5.15
C VAL A 101 5.44 13.59 -5.80
N ILE A 102 5.33 14.20 -6.99
CA ILE A 102 6.46 14.73 -7.73
C ILE A 102 6.62 16.24 -7.47
N TYR A 103 5.49 16.94 -7.41
CA TYR A 103 5.46 18.36 -7.19
C TYR A 103 4.18 18.79 -6.50
N GLY A 104 4.31 19.76 -5.61
CA GLY A 104 3.23 20.44 -4.91
C GLY A 104 3.73 20.96 -3.57
N GLN A 105 3.61 22.27 -3.37
CA GLN A 105 4.14 22.97 -2.19
C GLN A 105 3.04 23.29 -1.18
N ARG A 106 1.87 23.72 -1.69
CA ARG A 106 0.75 24.13 -0.85
C ARG A 106 -0.46 23.25 -1.07
N THR A 107 -0.85 22.54 -0.04
CA THR A 107 -2.04 21.70 -0.06
C THR A 107 -2.72 21.71 1.30
N VAL A 108 -4.03 21.64 1.28
CA VAL A 108 -4.81 21.24 2.45
C VAL A 108 -5.18 19.79 2.27
N GLY A 109 -4.94 18.99 3.31
CA GLY A 109 -5.27 17.57 3.30
C GLY A 109 -6.06 17.18 4.54
N ALA A 110 -6.92 16.18 4.38
CA ALA A 110 -7.61 15.50 5.47
C ALA A 110 -7.50 13.99 5.27
N GLU A 111 -7.36 13.27 6.36
CA GLU A 111 -7.40 11.81 6.40
C GLU A 111 -8.60 11.35 7.19
N PHE A 112 -9.31 10.38 6.65
CA PHE A 112 -10.45 9.75 7.31
C PHE A 112 -10.17 8.26 7.43
N MET A 113 -10.44 7.71 8.62
CA MET A 113 -10.40 6.28 8.87
C MET A 113 -11.76 5.70 8.54
N CYS A 114 -11.80 4.72 7.65
CA CYS A 114 -13.01 4.05 7.23
C CYS A 114 -12.96 2.60 7.70
N TYR A 115 -13.87 2.22 8.58
CA TYR A 115 -13.97 0.84 9.07
C TYR A 115 -14.93 0.04 8.21
N GLN A 116 -14.69 -1.27 8.14
CA GLN A 116 -15.50 -2.15 7.30
C GLN A 116 -16.99 -2.09 7.66
N HIS A 117 -17.33 -1.95 8.95
CA HIS A 117 -18.71 -1.89 9.42
C HIS A 117 -19.41 -0.56 9.14
N ASP A 118 -18.65 0.50 8.76
CA ASP A 118 -19.21 1.81 8.40
C ASP A 118 -19.53 1.90 6.91
N MET A 119 -19.12 0.91 6.11
CA MET A 119 -19.34 0.94 4.67
C MET A 119 -20.72 0.43 4.29
N LEU A 120 -21.33 1.06 3.27
CA LEU A 120 -22.56 0.57 2.66
C LEU A 120 -22.40 -0.84 2.09
N ASP A 121 -21.23 -1.15 1.54
CA ASP A 121 -20.84 -2.48 1.09
C ASP A 121 -19.52 -2.88 1.77
N PRO A 122 -19.57 -3.63 2.87
CA PRO A 122 -18.38 -4.07 3.58
C PRO A 122 -17.41 -4.93 2.76
N THR A 123 -17.87 -5.55 1.65
CA THR A 123 -17.02 -6.35 0.78
C THR A 123 -16.05 -5.51 -0.05
N LYS A 124 -16.29 -4.21 -0.16
CA LYS A 124 -15.42 -3.25 -0.84
C LYS A 124 -14.30 -2.69 0.05
N HIS A 125 -14.30 -3.03 1.31
CA HIS A 125 -13.22 -2.61 2.21
C HIS A 125 -11.87 -3.20 1.76
N THR A 126 -10.81 -2.38 1.79
CA THR A 126 -9.50 -2.75 1.24
C THR A 126 -8.95 -4.04 1.85
N HIS A 127 -9.05 -4.21 3.17
CA HIS A 127 -8.61 -5.44 3.83
C HIS A 127 -9.41 -6.68 3.39
N HIS A 128 -10.73 -6.52 3.15
CA HIS A 128 -11.53 -7.62 2.61
C HIS A 128 -11.09 -7.98 1.20
N CYS A 129 -10.93 -6.99 0.33
CA CYS A 129 -10.51 -7.19 -1.06
C CYS A 129 -9.14 -7.87 -1.14
N ILE A 130 -8.14 -7.42 -0.37
CA ILE A 130 -6.81 -8.02 -0.40
C ILE A 130 -6.81 -9.45 0.13
N ARG A 131 -7.55 -9.75 1.17
CA ARG A 131 -7.68 -11.12 1.70
C ARG A 131 -8.29 -12.05 0.66
N GLN A 132 -9.35 -11.62 -0.02
CA GLN A 132 -9.96 -12.39 -1.10
C GLN A 132 -8.99 -12.60 -2.26
N TRP A 133 -8.30 -11.54 -2.67
CA TRP A 133 -7.34 -11.61 -3.76
C TRP A 133 -6.17 -12.55 -3.43
N LEU A 134 -5.58 -12.48 -2.24
CA LEU A 134 -4.50 -13.38 -1.80
C LEU A 134 -4.94 -14.84 -1.89
N LYS A 135 -6.13 -15.16 -1.38
CA LYS A 135 -6.70 -16.51 -1.46
C LYS A 135 -6.88 -16.99 -2.90
N GLN A 136 -7.52 -16.17 -3.74
CA GLN A 136 -7.78 -16.49 -5.14
C GLN A 136 -6.49 -16.66 -5.97
N SER A 137 -5.45 -15.93 -5.62
CA SER A 137 -4.15 -15.98 -6.29
C SER A 137 -3.25 -17.12 -5.79
N GLY A 138 -3.73 -17.93 -4.85
CA GLY A 138 -3.01 -19.10 -4.34
C GLY A 138 -1.85 -18.75 -3.39
N TYR A 139 -1.89 -17.59 -2.74
CA TYR A 139 -0.98 -17.30 -1.63
C TYR A 139 -1.42 -18.03 -0.38
N ALA A 140 -0.48 -18.62 0.34
CA ALA A 140 -0.72 -19.03 1.71
C ALA A 140 -0.91 -17.79 2.58
N ILE A 141 -1.97 -17.78 3.40
CA ILE A 141 -2.20 -16.72 4.37
C ILE A 141 -1.46 -17.07 5.66
N ALA A 142 -0.52 -16.21 6.05
CA ALA A 142 0.23 -16.41 7.27
C ALA A 142 -0.69 -16.40 8.50
N ALA A 143 -0.55 -17.40 9.35
CA ALA A 143 -1.32 -17.49 10.59
C ALA A 143 -0.91 -16.39 11.59
N ASP A 144 0.35 -15.93 11.52
CA ASP A 144 0.91 -14.88 12.37
C ASP A 144 1.55 -13.77 11.52
N ALA A 145 0.79 -12.70 11.31
CA ALA A 145 1.25 -11.55 10.55
C ALA A 145 2.45 -10.83 11.23
N ALA A 146 2.54 -10.87 12.55
CA ALA A 146 3.65 -10.25 13.29
C ALA A 146 4.97 -11.02 13.08
N ALA A 147 4.92 -12.34 13.06
CA ALA A 147 6.08 -13.17 12.77
C ALA A 147 6.59 -12.94 11.34
N VAL A 148 5.66 -12.81 10.37
CA VAL A 148 6.00 -12.47 8.97
C VAL A 148 6.64 -11.09 8.91
N ALA A 149 6.04 -10.08 9.53
CA ALA A 149 6.59 -8.72 9.57
C ALA A 149 8.01 -8.70 10.13
N LYS A 150 8.24 -9.36 11.26
CA LYS A 150 9.57 -9.45 11.90
C LYS A 150 10.60 -10.11 10.99
N ARG A 151 10.23 -11.19 10.31
CA ARG A 151 11.11 -11.87 9.34
C ARG A 151 11.54 -10.93 8.23
N TYR A 152 10.60 -10.16 7.66
CA TYR A 152 10.89 -9.21 6.57
C TYR A 152 11.60 -7.95 7.03
N GLU A 153 11.43 -7.52 8.26
CA GLU A 153 12.25 -6.43 8.82
C GLU A 153 13.74 -6.77 8.87
N GLN A 154 14.06 -8.01 9.15
CA GLN A 154 15.44 -8.50 9.15
C GLN A 154 16.05 -8.60 7.76
N MET A 155 15.22 -8.73 6.71
CA MET A 155 15.63 -8.88 5.31
C MET A 155 15.76 -7.54 4.55
N LYS A 156 15.93 -6.43 5.26
CA LYS A 156 15.90 -5.05 4.74
C LYS A 156 16.43 -4.88 3.31
N GLY A 157 15.50 -4.56 2.39
CA GLY A 157 15.80 -3.76 1.20
C GLY A 157 16.50 -4.45 0.04
N SER A 158 16.68 -5.77 0.03
CA SER A 158 17.36 -6.45 -1.05
C SER A 158 16.49 -7.52 -1.71
N TYR A 159 16.18 -7.33 -2.97
CA TYR A 159 15.60 -8.38 -3.81
C TYR A 159 16.41 -9.68 -3.77
N ALA A 160 17.74 -9.58 -3.71
CA ALA A 160 18.63 -10.73 -3.65
C ALA A 160 18.37 -11.58 -2.40
N LEU A 161 18.22 -10.97 -1.23
CA LEU A 161 17.96 -11.69 0.01
C LEU A 161 16.63 -12.44 0.01
N ILE A 162 15.59 -11.88 -0.65
CA ILE A 162 14.29 -12.54 -0.76
C ILE A 162 14.36 -13.69 -1.77
N GLN A 163 15.06 -13.51 -2.86
CA GLN A 163 15.33 -14.59 -3.82
C GLN A 163 16.11 -15.74 -3.16
N GLU A 164 17.13 -15.43 -2.39
CA GLU A 164 17.89 -16.43 -1.61
C GLU A 164 17.02 -17.16 -0.60
N ALA A 165 16.18 -16.43 0.15
CA ALA A 165 15.24 -17.03 1.09
C ALA A 165 14.20 -17.95 0.41
N ARG A 166 13.73 -17.60 -0.81
CA ARG A 166 12.82 -18.44 -1.60
C ARG A 166 13.47 -19.71 -2.11
N LEU A 167 14.77 -19.63 -2.44
CA LEU A 167 15.52 -20.75 -2.98
C LEU A 167 16.11 -21.66 -1.89
N GLY A 168 15.86 -21.34 -0.61
CA GLY A 168 16.36 -22.13 0.53
C GLY A 168 17.88 -22.12 0.66
N LYS A 169 18.52 -21.04 0.19
CA LYS A 169 19.96 -20.80 0.33
C LYS A 169 20.26 -19.92 1.53
#